data_b4b0aef60a5b3fcfe5865e69b2c360fe
#
_entry.id   b4b0aef60a5b3fcfe5865e69b2c360fe
#
_cell.length_a   1.000
_cell.length_b   1.000
_cell.length_c   1.000
_cell.angle_alpha   90.00
_cell.angle_beta   90.00
_cell.angle_gamma   90.00
#
_symmetry.space_group_name_H-M   'P 1'
#
loop_
_entity.id
_entity.type
_entity.pdbx_description
1 polymer ?
#
loop_
_entity_poly.entity_id
_entity_poly.type
_entity_poly.pdbx_seq_one_letter_code
_entity_poly.pdbx_strand_id
1 'polypeptide(L)'
;MAAAIDACESLAREVPDRAHLVFGRLAGAYATLGSPRRFAEFCQGLIAQNPQDWRARLALSNHLADQSRHREALEVVLDALPHNPHGLAIHQQIWQTLSALGLDPSLVRRYMALTSEAVFYLDPHVCTRCRYRSTELLWQCPQCKEWNTFVEERLSPAKDSPTAELEPTES
;
A
#
# COMPACT_ATOMS: atom_id res chain seq x y z
N MET A 1 15.95 15.60 -16.98
CA MET A 1 14.61 15.06 -16.63
C MET A 1 14.38 13.67 -17.23
N ALA A 2 14.56 13.42 -18.53
CA ALA A 2 14.40 12.10 -19.14
C ALA A 2 15.24 11.01 -18.45
N ALA A 3 16.55 11.21 -18.27
CA ALA A 3 17.42 10.27 -17.60
C ALA A 3 16.97 9.89 -16.14
N ALA A 4 16.35 10.83 -15.44
CA ALA A 4 15.81 10.57 -14.10
C ALA A 4 14.55 9.67 -14.16
N ILE A 5 13.72 9.85 -15.17
CA ILE A 5 12.56 8.99 -15.42
C ILE A 5 13.04 7.58 -15.75
N ASP A 6 13.97 7.45 -16.69
CA ASP A 6 14.51 6.15 -17.10
C ASP A 6 15.14 5.40 -15.91
N ALA A 7 15.88 6.10 -15.05
CA ALA A 7 16.45 5.51 -13.83
C ALA A 7 15.36 5.06 -12.84
N CYS A 8 14.30 5.83 -12.65
CA CYS A 8 13.19 5.46 -11.77
C CYS A 8 12.38 4.27 -12.34
N GLU A 9 12.18 4.25 -13.66
CA GLU A 9 11.51 3.10 -14.32
C GLU A 9 12.34 1.82 -14.21
N SER A 10 13.67 1.90 -14.45
CA SER A 10 14.57 0.75 -14.28
C SER A 10 14.53 0.24 -12.84
N LEU A 11 14.63 1.15 -11.86
CA LEU A 11 14.54 0.77 -10.45
C LEU A 11 13.23 0.05 -10.12
N ALA A 12 12.10 0.56 -10.62
CA ALA A 12 10.81 -0.05 -10.34
C ALA A 12 10.66 -1.46 -10.96
N ARG A 13 11.31 -1.71 -12.11
CA ARG A 13 11.32 -3.03 -12.75
C ARG A 13 12.31 -3.99 -12.10
N GLU A 14 13.49 -3.50 -11.71
CA GLU A 14 14.56 -4.33 -11.15
C GLU A 14 14.32 -4.67 -9.68
N VAL A 15 13.67 -3.77 -8.93
CA VAL A 15 13.40 -3.94 -7.50
C VAL A 15 11.92 -3.68 -7.20
N PRO A 16 10.99 -4.58 -7.59
CA PRO A 16 9.55 -4.40 -7.45
C PRO A 16 9.11 -4.08 -6.01
N ASP A 17 9.74 -4.70 -5.02
CA ASP A 17 9.42 -4.49 -3.61
C ASP A 17 9.66 -3.06 -3.14
N ARG A 18 10.51 -2.30 -3.84
CA ARG A 18 10.82 -0.91 -3.54
C ARG A 18 10.29 0.08 -4.59
N ALA A 19 9.59 -0.40 -5.61
CA ALA A 19 9.03 0.42 -6.69
C ALA A 19 8.14 1.55 -6.17
N HIS A 20 7.42 1.31 -5.05
CA HIS A 20 6.55 2.29 -4.43
C HIS A 20 7.27 3.59 -4.03
N LEU A 21 8.58 3.55 -3.78
CA LEU A 21 9.39 4.73 -3.41
C LEU A 21 9.58 5.72 -4.55
N VAL A 22 9.43 5.28 -5.80
CA VAL A 22 9.62 6.11 -6.98
C VAL A 22 8.33 6.49 -7.69
N PHE A 23 7.20 5.86 -7.37
CA PHE A 23 5.92 6.11 -8.06
C PHE A 23 5.48 7.57 -7.98
N GLY A 24 5.54 8.20 -6.80
CA GLY A 24 5.17 9.61 -6.66
C GLY A 24 6.06 10.54 -7.49
N ARG A 25 7.37 10.25 -7.57
CA ARG A 25 8.31 11.02 -8.39
C ARG A 25 8.06 10.82 -9.88
N LEU A 26 7.77 9.59 -10.31
CA LEU A 26 7.43 9.28 -11.70
C LEU A 26 6.13 9.95 -12.11
N ALA A 27 5.07 9.86 -11.30
CA ALA A 27 3.80 10.53 -11.57
C ALA A 27 3.98 12.04 -11.73
N GLY A 28 4.71 12.70 -10.81
CA GLY A 28 5.02 14.13 -10.90
C GLY A 28 5.87 14.50 -12.12
N ALA A 29 6.85 13.68 -12.48
CA ALA A 29 7.69 13.91 -13.64
C ALA A 29 6.90 13.80 -14.96
N TYR A 30 6.04 12.81 -15.09
CA TYR A 30 5.17 12.67 -16.26
C TYR A 30 4.10 13.77 -16.35
N ALA A 31 3.57 14.22 -15.21
CA ALA A 31 2.66 15.36 -15.17
C ALA A 31 3.36 16.64 -15.68
N THR A 32 4.59 16.89 -15.23
CA THR A 32 5.41 18.04 -15.66
C THR A 32 5.71 17.99 -17.17
N LEU A 33 5.86 16.81 -17.76
CA LEU A 33 6.06 16.62 -19.20
C LEU A 33 4.74 16.67 -20.00
N GLY A 34 3.60 16.95 -19.35
CA GLY A 34 2.30 16.97 -20.02
C GLY A 34 1.83 15.58 -20.52
N SER A 35 2.40 14.53 -19.99
CA SER A 35 2.13 13.15 -20.44
C SER A 35 1.67 12.23 -19.30
N PRO A 36 0.62 12.58 -18.55
CA PRO A 36 0.19 11.81 -17.38
C PRO A 36 -0.24 10.37 -17.72
N ARG A 37 -0.70 10.13 -18.94
CA ARG A 37 -1.08 8.78 -19.42
C ARG A 37 0.08 7.80 -19.39
N ARG A 38 1.32 8.26 -19.62
CA ARG A 38 2.50 7.39 -19.58
C ARG A 38 2.73 6.75 -18.21
N PHE A 39 2.36 7.43 -17.14
CA PHE A 39 2.43 6.83 -15.81
C PHE A 39 1.41 5.69 -15.64
N ALA A 40 0.19 5.87 -16.14
CA ALA A 40 -0.81 4.80 -16.10
C ALA A 40 -0.36 3.58 -16.94
N GLU A 41 0.15 3.81 -18.14
CA GLU A 41 0.70 2.76 -19.01
C GLU A 41 1.88 2.02 -18.34
N PHE A 42 2.74 2.76 -17.66
CA PHE A 42 3.85 2.19 -16.91
C PHE A 42 3.35 1.27 -15.77
N CYS A 43 2.41 1.74 -14.94
CA CYS A 43 1.81 0.92 -13.88
C CYS A 43 1.11 -0.33 -14.43
N GLN A 44 0.36 -0.18 -15.52
CA GLN A 44 -0.28 -1.32 -16.21
C GLN A 44 0.75 -2.33 -16.71
N GLY A 45 1.88 -1.87 -17.23
CA GLY A 45 2.99 -2.73 -17.63
C GLY A 45 3.57 -3.54 -16.46
N LEU A 46 3.75 -2.92 -15.29
CA LEU A 46 4.19 -3.62 -14.08
C LEU A 46 3.16 -4.66 -13.60
N ILE A 47 1.88 -4.31 -13.63
CA ILE A 47 0.79 -5.22 -13.26
C ILE A 47 0.72 -6.41 -14.22
N ALA A 48 0.94 -6.19 -15.51
CA ALA A 48 0.96 -7.27 -16.51
C ALA A 48 2.15 -8.22 -16.30
N GLN A 49 3.30 -7.71 -15.87
CA GLN A 49 4.49 -8.50 -15.55
C GLN A 49 4.32 -9.26 -14.22
N ASN A 50 3.74 -8.61 -13.22
CA ASN A 50 3.46 -9.21 -11.92
C ASN A 50 2.01 -8.95 -11.51
N PRO A 51 1.08 -9.87 -11.81
CA PRO A 51 -0.34 -9.71 -11.45
C PRO A 51 -0.61 -9.61 -9.95
N GLN A 52 0.34 -9.94 -9.09
CA GLN A 52 0.21 -9.81 -7.64
C GLN A 52 0.75 -8.48 -7.10
N ASP A 53 1.25 -7.60 -7.96
CA ASP A 53 1.80 -6.31 -7.54
C ASP A 53 0.66 -5.34 -7.12
N TRP A 54 0.31 -5.40 -5.84
CA TRP A 54 -0.67 -4.51 -5.24
C TRP A 54 -0.17 -3.06 -5.15
N ARG A 55 1.16 -2.83 -5.10
CA ARG A 55 1.74 -1.48 -5.03
C ARG A 55 1.58 -0.73 -6.35
N ALA A 56 1.80 -1.41 -7.47
CA ALA A 56 1.54 -0.83 -8.79
C ALA A 56 0.05 -0.53 -9.00
N ARG A 57 -0.86 -1.40 -8.52
CA ARG A 57 -2.30 -1.14 -8.54
C ARG A 57 -2.67 0.07 -7.69
N LEU A 58 -2.14 0.16 -6.47
CA LEU A 58 -2.38 1.30 -5.61
C LEU A 58 -1.89 2.61 -6.25
N ALA A 59 -0.70 2.62 -6.84
CA ALA A 59 -0.17 3.78 -7.54
C ALA A 59 -1.03 4.20 -8.74
N LEU A 60 -1.51 3.23 -9.51
CA LEU A 60 -2.43 3.47 -10.63
C LEU A 60 -3.77 4.03 -10.13
N SER A 61 -4.32 3.46 -9.06
CA SER A 61 -5.57 3.95 -8.46
C SER A 61 -5.44 5.39 -7.97
N ASN A 62 -4.37 5.73 -7.25
CA ASN A 62 -4.10 7.10 -6.81
C ASN A 62 -4.05 8.05 -8.00
N HIS A 63 -3.32 7.69 -9.05
CA HIS A 63 -3.20 8.49 -10.26
C HIS A 63 -4.53 8.70 -10.97
N LEU A 64 -5.39 7.69 -11.04
CA LEU A 64 -6.74 7.80 -11.61
C LEU A 64 -7.65 8.70 -10.74
N ALA A 65 -7.54 8.60 -9.42
CA ALA A 65 -8.28 9.45 -8.48
C ALA A 65 -7.89 10.92 -8.62
N ASP A 66 -6.60 11.23 -8.79
CA ASP A 66 -6.08 12.58 -9.04
C ASP A 66 -6.64 13.17 -10.35
N GLN A 67 -6.99 12.31 -11.32
CA GLN A 67 -7.66 12.69 -12.56
C GLN A 67 -9.20 12.74 -12.43
N SER A 68 -9.76 12.64 -11.23
CA SER A 68 -11.21 12.55 -10.96
C SER A 68 -11.90 11.32 -11.58
N ARG A 69 -11.16 10.31 -11.97
CA ARG A 69 -11.66 9.03 -12.51
C ARG A 69 -11.92 8.04 -11.37
N HIS A 70 -12.74 8.47 -10.39
CA HIS A 70 -12.91 7.77 -9.12
C HIS A 70 -13.48 6.35 -9.26
N ARG A 71 -14.37 6.11 -10.23
CA ARG A 71 -14.92 4.75 -10.46
C ARG A 71 -13.84 3.77 -10.89
N GLU A 72 -13.02 4.15 -11.85
CA GLU A 72 -11.92 3.34 -12.34
C GLU A 72 -10.83 3.16 -11.26
N ALA A 73 -10.57 4.22 -10.50
CA ALA A 73 -9.66 4.16 -9.36
C ALA A 73 -10.13 3.13 -8.32
N LEU A 74 -11.44 3.08 -8.04
CA LEU A 74 -12.02 2.12 -7.11
C LEU A 74 -11.86 0.68 -7.61
N GLU A 75 -12.16 0.42 -8.89
CA GLU A 75 -11.99 -0.91 -9.48
C GLU A 75 -10.56 -1.41 -9.34
N VAL A 76 -9.59 -0.57 -9.71
CA VAL A 76 -8.16 -0.93 -9.63
C VAL A 76 -7.70 -1.19 -8.19
N VAL A 77 -8.15 -0.39 -7.20
CA VAL A 77 -7.72 -0.60 -5.81
C VAL A 77 -8.42 -1.80 -5.17
N LEU A 78 -9.65 -2.12 -5.56
CA LEU A 78 -10.32 -3.35 -5.12
C LEU A 78 -9.59 -4.59 -5.62
N ASP A 79 -9.03 -4.57 -6.84
CA ASP A 79 -8.17 -5.64 -7.37
C ASP A 79 -6.83 -5.77 -6.62
N ALA A 80 -6.41 -4.75 -5.88
CA ALA A 80 -5.22 -4.83 -5.03
C ALA A 80 -5.49 -5.55 -3.69
N LEU A 81 -6.73 -5.52 -3.21
CA LEU A 81 -7.11 -6.00 -1.89
C LEU A 81 -6.82 -7.50 -1.66
N PRO A 82 -7.07 -8.42 -2.61
CA PRO A 82 -6.76 -9.84 -2.42
C PRO A 82 -5.26 -10.13 -2.25
N HIS A 83 -4.40 -9.23 -2.75
CA HIS A 83 -2.94 -9.40 -2.72
C HIS A 83 -2.30 -8.83 -1.44
N ASN A 84 -2.97 -7.88 -0.80
CA ASN A 84 -2.59 -7.35 0.51
C ASN A 84 -3.82 -6.85 1.28
N PRO A 85 -4.65 -7.77 1.83
CA PRO A 85 -5.93 -7.44 2.45
C PRO A 85 -5.79 -6.57 3.72
N HIS A 86 -4.60 -6.48 4.27
CA HIS A 86 -4.32 -5.74 5.50
C HIS A 86 -3.58 -4.42 5.24
N GLY A 87 -3.30 -4.09 3.98
CA GLY A 87 -2.57 -2.88 3.62
C GLY A 87 -3.35 -1.61 3.94
N LEU A 88 -2.92 -0.85 4.96
CA LEU A 88 -3.57 0.40 5.36
C LEU A 88 -3.76 1.36 4.17
N ALA A 89 -2.74 1.50 3.33
CA ALA A 89 -2.78 2.39 2.17
C ALA A 89 -3.86 1.99 1.14
N ILE A 90 -4.12 0.68 0.97
CA ILE A 90 -5.20 0.18 0.10
C ILE A 90 -6.55 0.60 0.68
N HIS A 91 -6.78 0.38 1.97
CA HIS A 91 -8.02 0.76 2.63
C HIS A 91 -8.23 2.27 2.61
N GLN A 92 -7.19 3.06 2.87
CA GLN A 92 -7.26 4.52 2.79
C GLN A 92 -7.68 4.99 1.40
N GLN A 93 -7.10 4.42 0.34
CA GLN A 93 -7.45 4.75 -1.04
C GLN A 93 -8.90 4.34 -1.37
N ILE A 94 -9.35 3.18 -0.92
CA ILE A 94 -10.75 2.76 -1.07
C ILE A 94 -11.68 3.79 -0.41
N TRP A 95 -11.40 4.19 0.83
CA TRP A 95 -12.24 5.15 1.55
C TRP A 95 -12.30 6.52 0.90
N GLN A 96 -11.14 7.04 0.47
CA GLN A 96 -11.06 8.31 -0.24
C GLN A 96 -11.88 8.29 -1.53
N THR A 97 -11.75 7.20 -2.29
CA THR A 97 -12.44 7.03 -3.57
C THR A 97 -13.95 6.87 -3.37
N LEU A 98 -14.39 6.10 -2.37
CA LEU A 98 -15.81 5.96 -2.02
C LEU A 98 -16.41 7.30 -1.55
N SER A 99 -15.66 8.08 -0.76
CA SER A 99 -16.07 9.42 -0.36
C SER A 99 -16.25 10.35 -1.55
N ALA A 100 -15.32 10.31 -2.51
CA ALA A 100 -15.39 11.13 -3.73
C ALA A 100 -16.55 10.71 -4.67
N LEU A 101 -16.99 9.47 -4.61
CA LEU A 101 -18.16 8.96 -5.35
C LEU A 101 -19.51 9.35 -4.69
N GLY A 102 -19.49 10.10 -3.60
CA GLY A 102 -20.70 10.68 -2.99
C GLY A 102 -21.41 9.77 -2.00
N LEU A 103 -20.71 8.81 -1.40
CA LEU A 103 -21.24 8.10 -0.22
C LEU A 103 -21.37 9.08 0.96
N ASP A 104 -22.35 8.79 1.86
CA ASP A 104 -22.57 9.62 3.05
C ASP A 104 -21.25 9.82 3.82
N PRO A 105 -20.75 11.06 3.92
CA PRO A 105 -19.46 11.33 4.55
C PRO A 105 -19.41 10.95 6.04
N SER A 106 -20.56 10.86 6.70
CA SER A 106 -20.63 10.48 8.12
C SER A 106 -20.39 8.98 8.30
N LEU A 107 -20.95 8.15 7.43
CA LEU A 107 -20.75 6.70 7.43
C LEU A 107 -19.31 6.37 7.03
N VAL A 108 -18.76 7.01 6.01
CA VAL A 108 -17.38 6.83 5.59
C VAL A 108 -16.42 7.17 6.73
N ARG A 109 -16.57 8.34 7.38
CA ARG A 109 -15.73 8.73 8.53
C ARG A 109 -15.83 7.75 9.70
N ARG A 110 -17.06 7.29 10.01
CA ARG A 110 -17.27 6.31 11.08
C ARG A 110 -16.58 4.98 10.76
N TYR A 111 -16.69 4.50 9.54
CA TYR A 111 -16.03 3.29 9.09
C TYR A 111 -14.50 3.46 9.11
N MET A 112 -13.98 4.60 8.62
CA MET A 112 -12.55 4.93 8.69
C MET A 112 -12.03 4.91 10.13
N ALA A 113 -12.75 5.50 11.07
CA ALA A 113 -12.36 5.52 12.48
C ALA A 113 -12.32 4.12 13.09
N LEU A 114 -13.30 3.28 12.77
CA LEU A 114 -13.37 1.91 13.28
C LEU A 114 -12.30 0.97 12.67
N THR A 115 -11.98 1.17 11.40
CA THR A 115 -11.03 0.31 10.68
C THR A 115 -9.60 0.81 10.80
N SER A 116 -9.37 2.14 10.93
CA SER A 116 -8.01 2.68 11.05
C SER A 116 -7.29 2.17 12.29
N GLU A 117 -7.99 2.00 13.40
CA GLU A 117 -7.42 1.46 14.62
C GLU A 117 -7.08 -0.04 14.47
N ALA A 118 -7.95 -0.81 13.83
CA ALA A 118 -7.73 -2.24 13.58
C ALA A 118 -6.63 -2.48 12.53
N VAL A 119 -6.57 -1.66 11.47
CA VAL A 119 -5.60 -1.80 10.38
C VAL A 119 -4.22 -1.24 10.76
N PHE A 120 -4.17 -0.27 11.70
CA PHE A 120 -2.93 0.33 12.18
C PHE A 120 -1.95 -0.69 12.79
N TYR A 121 -2.47 -1.77 13.37
CA TYR A 121 -1.64 -2.85 13.94
C TYR A 121 -1.16 -3.87 12.90
N LEU A 122 -1.65 -3.80 11.65
CA LEU A 122 -1.46 -4.86 10.67
C LEU A 122 -0.26 -4.64 9.73
N ASP A 123 0.24 -3.40 9.59
CA ASP A 123 1.39 -3.09 8.74
C ASP A 123 2.39 -2.13 9.43
N PRO A 124 2.90 -2.45 10.62
CA PRO A 124 3.97 -1.63 11.18
C PRO A 124 5.25 -1.87 10.39
N HIS A 125 5.96 -0.80 10.11
CA HIS A 125 7.34 -0.87 9.69
C HIS A 125 8.22 -1.04 10.94
N VAL A 126 9.04 -2.07 10.98
CA VAL A 126 9.86 -2.41 12.15
C VAL A 126 11.33 -2.32 11.78
N CYS A 127 12.09 -1.62 12.62
CA CYS A 127 13.54 -1.61 12.51
C CYS A 127 14.10 -2.98 12.87
N THR A 128 14.82 -3.62 11.97
CA THR A 128 15.43 -4.95 12.18
C THR A 128 16.49 -4.95 13.28
N ARG A 129 17.08 -3.78 13.57
CA ARG A 129 18.14 -3.61 14.57
C ARG A 129 17.60 -3.47 16.01
N CYS A 130 16.71 -2.49 16.23
CA CYS A 130 16.25 -2.13 17.57
C CYS A 130 14.77 -2.38 17.83
N ARG A 131 14.04 -2.92 16.83
CA ARG A 131 12.60 -3.24 16.91
C ARG A 131 11.70 -2.01 17.10
N TYR A 132 12.23 -0.81 16.87
CA TYR A 132 11.41 0.41 16.82
C TYR A 132 10.34 0.27 15.74
N ARG A 133 9.08 0.59 16.08
CA ARG A 133 7.94 0.49 15.17
C ARG A 133 7.53 1.87 14.67
N SER A 134 7.18 1.95 13.40
CA SER A 134 6.68 3.14 12.74
C SER A 134 5.53 2.78 11.82
N THR A 135 4.59 3.68 11.64
CA THR A 135 3.52 3.56 10.63
C THR A 135 3.99 3.98 9.25
N GLU A 136 5.15 4.61 9.18
CA GLU A 136 5.76 5.08 7.94
C GLU A 136 7.09 4.36 7.71
N LEU A 137 7.41 4.12 6.44
CA LEU A 137 8.72 3.65 6.05
C LEU A 137 9.74 4.76 6.26
N LEU A 138 10.59 4.60 7.27
CA LEU A 138 11.66 5.53 7.57
C LEU A 138 12.98 5.05 6.96
N TRP A 139 13.71 5.95 6.33
CA TRP A 139 15.05 5.66 5.79
C TRP A 139 16.09 5.50 6.89
N GLN A 140 15.98 6.27 7.97
CA GLN A 140 16.83 6.21 9.13
C GLN A 140 15.99 5.97 10.37
N CYS A 141 16.40 5.02 11.19
CA CYS A 141 15.74 4.74 12.46
C CYS A 141 15.95 5.89 13.45
N PRO A 142 14.89 6.48 14.01
CA PRO A 142 15.04 7.57 14.99
C PRO A 142 15.65 7.10 16.31
N GLN A 143 15.57 5.80 16.62
CA GLN A 143 16.10 5.25 17.87
C GLN A 143 17.56 4.82 17.74
N CYS A 144 17.90 3.94 16.80
CA CYS A 144 19.28 3.42 16.68
C CYS A 144 20.11 4.14 15.63
N LYS A 145 19.56 5.11 14.89
CA LYS A 145 20.18 5.93 13.84
C LYS A 145 20.71 5.14 12.64
N GLU A 146 20.43 3.86 12.55
CA GLU A 146 20.82 3.03 11.41
C GLU A 146 19.95 3.31 10.18
N TRP A 147 20.55 3.18 8.99
CA TRP A 147 19.90 3.42 7.71
C TRP A 147 19.36 2.14 7.10
N ASN A 148 18.27 2.25 6.34
CA ASN A 148 17.67 1.14 5.57
C ASN A 148 17.36 -0.11 6.42
N THR A 149 16.97 0.06 7.67
CA THR A 149 16.71 -1.04 8.61
C THR A 149 15.23 -1.34 8.79
N PHE A 150 14.33 -0.60 8.13
CA PHE A 150 12.90 -0.84 8.24
C PHE A 150 12.42 -1.89 7.25
N VAL A 151 11.63 -2.83 7.76
CA VAL A 151 10.90 -3.84 7.01
C VAL A 151 9.44 -3.82 7.41
N GLU A 152 8.54 -4.19 6.50
CA GLU A 152 7.13 -4.41 6.84
C GLU A 152 7.03 -5.66 7.72
N GLU A 153 6.50 -5.52 8.93
CA GLU A 153 6.15 -6.64 9.78
C GLU A 153 4.67 -6.98 9.54
N ARG A 154 4.40 -8.01 8.75
CA ARG A 154 3.05 -8.55 8.60
C ARG A 154 2.70 -9.30 9.88
N LEU A 155 1.93 -8.66 10.74
CA LEU A 155 1.30 -9.34 11.86
C LEU A 155 0.17 -10.19 11.28
N SER A 156 0.42 -11.49 11.07
CA SER A 156 -0.70 -12.43 10.91
C SER A 156 -1.61 -12.25 12.12
N PRO A 157 -2.94 -12.13 11.93
CA PRO A 157 -3.86 -12.23 13.06
C PRO A 157 -3.50 -13.52 13.78
N ALA A 158 -3.10 -13.40 15.04
CA ALA A 158 -2.75 -14.55 15.85
C ALA A 158 -3.93 -15.52 15.76
N LYS A 159 -3.68 -16.74 15.34
CA LYS A 159 -4.56 -17.86 15.55
C LYS A 159 -4.47 -18.23 17.04
N ASP A 160 -4.89 -17.33 17.90
CA ASP A 160 -5.21 -17.64 19.28
C ASP A 160 -6.63 -18.23 19.31
N SER A 161 -6.75 -19.39 18.71
CA SER A 161 -7.75 -20.34 19.16
C SER A 161 -7.07 -21.18 20.24
N PRO A 162 -7.42 -21.05 21.52
CA PRO A 162 -7.06 -22.06 22.48
C PRO A 162 -7.77 -23.34 22.03
N THR A 163 -7.04 -24.26 21.47
CA THR A 163 -7.46 -25.66 21.40
C THR A 163 -7.61 -26.10 22.84
N ALA A 164 -8.84 -26.06 23.33
CA ALA A 164 -9.21 -26.79 24.53
C ALA A 164 -8.93 -28.28 24.24
N GLU A 165 -7.80 -28.75 24.68
CA GLU A 165 -7.55 -30.17 24.81
C GLU A 165 -8.56 -30.71 25.83
N LEU A 166 -9.63 -31.30 25.30
CA LEU A 166 -10.49 -32.18 26.05
C LEU A 166 -9.70 -33.47 26.31
N GLU A 167 -9.07 -33.55 27.44
CA GLU A 167 -8.56 -34.82 27.95
C GLU A 167 -9.73 -35.81 28.11
N PRO A 168 -9.62 -37.04 27.59
CA PRO A 168 -10.61 -38.06 27.86
C PRO A 168 -10.41 -38.55 29.31
N THR A 169 -11.37 -38.27 30.16
CA THR A 169 -11.48 -38.97 31.47
C THR A 169 -11.78 -40.42 31.22
N GLU A 170 -10.80 -41.27 31.43
CA GLU A 170 -11.00 -42.69 31.64
C GLU A 170 -11.68 -42.94 32.99
N SER A 171 -12.72 -43.76 32.93
CA SER A 171 -13.26 -44.52 34.05
C SER A 171 -13.69 -45.87 33.57
#